data_be5561e65dc35b5cab7c4a8ce952c85a
#
_entry.id   be5561e65dc35b5cab7c4a8ce952c85a
#
_cell.length_a   1.000
_cell.length_b   1.000
_cell.length_c   1.000
_cell.angle_alpha   90.00
_cell.angle_beta   90.00
_cell.angle_gamma   90.00
#
_symmetry.space_group_name_H-M   'P 1'
#
loop_
_entity.id
_entity.type
_entity.pdbx_description
1 polymer ?
#
loop_
_entity_poly.entity_id
_entity_poly.type
_entity_poly.pdbx_seq_one_letter_code
_entity_poly.pdbx_strand_id
1 'polypeptide(L)'
;YMGRSPLGVLLYPVYAFLVGDTLIDTGTSRVEKEFLAGLRGKSIGKIINTHHHEDHIGNNAAVQKQFGIPIYAHQLALQFLKNPRLSDLRFYQRIVWDWPKGSQGTAIGSHVDADGFHFEVIHSPGHTDDHICLYESDKRWLFSGDLFCGTTFLYLRQDENYLQILDTLKKLSLLDIDTVFCNLLHGAMGQGAPI
;
A
#
# COMPACT_ATOMS: atom_id res chain seq x y z
N TYR A 1 10.15 0.30 -5.93
CA TYR A 1 10.71 -0.98 -5.55
C TYR A 1 11.58 -0.83 -4.32
N MET A 2 11.23 -1.52 -3.25
CA MET A 2 11.92 -1.44 -1.96
C MET A 2 12.06 -2.83 -1.36
N GLY A 3 13.27 -3.21 -1.02
CA GLY A 3 13.56 -4.43 -0.30
C GLY A 3 15.03 -4.46 0.07
N ARG A 4 15.36 -4.99 1.21
CA ARG A 4 16.75 -5.16 1.66
C ARG A 4 17.03 -6.62 1.91
N SER A 5 18.17 -7.08 1.42
CA SER A 5 18.66 -8.42 1.68
C SER A 5 19.95 -8.38 2.46
N PRO A 6 20.12 -9.18 3.51
CA PRO A 6 21.38 -9.33 4.19
C PRO A 6 22.50 -9.95 3.31
N LEU A 7 22.15 -10.58 2.19
CA LEU A 7 23.07 -11.31 1.30
C LEU A 7 22.94 -10.92 -0.18
N GLY A 8 22.41 -9.72 -0.49
CA GLY A 8 22.22 -9.28 -1.88
C GLY A 8 21.04 -9.97 -2.60
N VAL A 9 20.31 -10.86 -1.94
CA VAL A 9 19.08 -11.48 -2.46
C VAL A 9 17.89 -10.67 -1.98
N LEU A 10 17.06 -10.22 -2.89
CA LEU A 10 15.89 -9.44 -2.56
C LEU A 10 14.80 -10.35 -1.97
N LEU A 11 14.55 -10.19 -0.68
CA LEU A 11 13.50 -10.90 0.03
C LEU A 11 12.29 -9.97 0.16
N TYR A 12 11.13 -10.40 -0.32
CA TYR A 12 9.85 -9.69 -0.20
C TYR A 12 9.89 -8.24 -0.69
N PRO A 13 9.99 -8.01 -2.01
CA PRO A 13 9.92 -6.66 -2.56
C PRO A 13 8.56 -6.04 -2.33
N VAL A 14 8.56 -4.81 -1.84
CA VAL A 14 7.36 -4.00 -1.64
C VAL A 14 7.43 -2.80 -2.58
N TYR A 15 6.29 -2.40 -3.14
CA TYR A 15 6.19 -1.26 -4.04
C TYR A 15 5.43 -0.12 -3.36
N ALA A 16 5.84 1.10 -3.67
CA ALA A 16 5.05 2.31 -3.49
C ALA A 16 4.93 2.97 -4.86
N PHE A 17 3.81 3.62 -5.13
CA PHE A 17 3.54 4.23 -6.43
C PHE A 17 3.42 5.74 -6.27
N LEU A 18 4.00 6.49 -7.19
CA LEU A 18 3.80 7.93 -7.30
C LEU A 18 2.99 8.20 -8.57
N VAL A 19 1.76 8.65 -8.40
CA VAL A 19 0.82 8.96 -9.48
C VAL A 19 0.41 10.43 -9.36
N GLY A 20 0.73 11.23 -10.37
CA GLY A 20 0.62 12.68 -10.22
C GLY A 20 1.43 13.17 -9.02
N ASP A 21 0.76 13.83 -8.09
CA ASP A 21 1.34 14.29 -6.81
C ASP A 21 1.05 13.36 -5.63
N THR A 22 0.43 12.20 -5.87
CA THR A 22 -0.03 11.30 -4.82
C THR A 22 0.88 10.10 -4.69
N LEU A 23 1.42 9.91 -3.49
CA LEU A 23 2.21 8.74 -3.12
C LEU A 23 1.28 7.68 -2.51
N ILE A 24 1.12 6.55 -3.19
CA ILE A 24 0.35 5.40 -2.72
C ILE A 24 1.31 4.46 -2.00
N ASP A 25 1.11 4.32 -0.69
CA ASP A 25 1.98 3.63 0.27
C ASP A 25 3.40 4.20 0.35
N THR A 26 4.16 3.77 1.35
CA THR A 26 5.50 4.30 1.62
C THR A 26 6.55 3.22 1.88
N GLY A 27 6.17 1.95 1.71
CA GLY A 27 7.09 0.83 1.88
C GLY A 27 7.58 0.64 3.32
N THR A 28 8.67 -0.11 3.46
CA THR A 28 9.25 -0.48 4.76
C THR A 28 10.18 0.58 5.33
N SER A 29 10.19 0.74 6.67
CA SER A 29 11.08 1.66 7.40
C SER A 29 12.58 1.33 7.25
N ARG A 30 12.92 0.09 6.88
CA ARG A 30 14.31 -0.36 6.70
C ARG A 30 15.08 0.37 5.60
N VAL A 31 14.38 0.96 4.63
CA VAL A 31 14.96 1.67 3.49
C VAL A 31 14.62 3.17 3.49
N GLU A 32 14.37 3.75 4.67
CA GLU A 32 13.96 5.15 4.83
C GLU A 32 14.88 6.13 4.04
N LYS A 33 16.19 5.97 4.16
CA LYS A 33 17.15 6.89 3.52
C LYS A 33 17.10 6.80 1.99
N GLU A 34 17.10 5.60 1.46
CA GLU A 34 17.05 5.31 0.03
C GLU A 34 15.70 5.75 -0.55
N PHE A 35 14.61 5.49 0.19
CA PHE A 35 13.28 5.90 -0.21
C PHE A 35 13.16 7.42 -0.31
N LEU A 36 13.55 8.16 0.74
CA LEU A 36 13.55 9.62 0.74
C LEU A 36 14.48 10.20 -0.34
N ALA A 37 15.61 9.54 -0.62
CA ALA A 37 16.50 9.95 -1.71
C ALA A 37 15.84 9.80 -3.09
N GLY A 38 15.05 8.72 -3.30
CA GLY A 38 14.29 8.49 -4.53
C GLY A 38 13.14 9.49 -4.75
N LEU A 39 12.66 10.12 -3.69
CA LEU A 39 11.62 11.13 -3.74
C LEU A 39 12.15 12.56 -3.99
N ARG A 40 13.47 12.78 -3.96
CA ARG A 40 14.04 14.11 -4.18
C ARG A 40 13.70 14.65 -5.57
N GLY A 41 13.27 15.91 -5.60
CA GLY A 41 12.87 16.58 -6.85
C GLY A 41 11.53 16.12 -7.43
N LYS A 42 10.82 15.22 -6.73
CA LYS A 42 9.44 14.87 -7.09
C LYS A 42 8.45 15.83 -6.44
N SER A 43 7.38 16.15 -7.15
CA SER A 43 6.21 16.83 -6.56
C SER A 43 5.39 15.78 -5.81
N ILE A 44 5.21 15.97 -4.50
CA ILE A 44 4.41 15.07 -3.67
C ILE A 44 3.50 15.94 -2.82
N GLY A 45 2.19 15.82 -3.03
CA GLY A 45 1.16 16.61 -2.36
C GLY A 45 0.48 15.86 -1.22
N LYS A 46 0.45 14.54 -1.28
CA LYS A 46 -0.20 13.70 -0.27
C LYS A 46 0.30 12.26 -0.30
N ILE A 47 0.02 11.53 0.80
CA ILE A 47 0.16 10.08 0.89
C ILE A 47 -1.25 9.49 1.00
N ILE A 48 -1.49 8.35 0.33
CA ILE A 48 -2.63 7.48 0.57
C ILE A 48 -2.10 6.11 0.96
N ASN A 49 -2.51 5.59 2.13
CA ASN A 49 -2.18 4.22 2.51
C ASN A 49 -3.33 3.28 2.15
N THR A 50 -2.98 2.18 1.49
CA THR A 50 -3.94 1.12 1.15
C THR A 50 -4.43 0.40 2.41
N HIS A 51 -3.54 0.17 3.37
CA HIS A 51 -3.84 -0.41 4.68
C HIS A 51 -2.68 -0.16 5.68
N HIS A 52 -2.82 -0.66 6.91
CA HIS A 52 -1.93 -0.30 8.03
C HIS A 52 -0.67 -1.16 8.20
N HIS A 53 -0.41 -2.15 7.36
CA HIS A 53 0.76 -3.02 7.54
C HIS A 53 2.08 -2.25 7.45
N GLU A 54 3.09 -2.75 8.16
CA GLU A 54 4.38 -2.11 8.39
C GLU A 54 5.20 -1.86 7.12
N ASP A 55 4.97 -2.67 6.10
CA ASP A 55 5.61 -2.56 4.79
C ASP A 55 4.85 -1.63 3.82
N HIS A 56 3.73 -1.06 4.26
CA HIS A 56 2.96 -0.04 3.54
C HIS A 56 3.06 1.34 4.17
N ILE A 57 3.14 1.43 5.49
CA ILE A 57 3.20 2.70 6.22
C ILE A 57 4.59 3.03 6.76
N GLY A 58 5.61 2.24 6.42
CA GLY A 58 6.93 2.26 7.04
C GLY A 58 7.62 3.63 7.03
N ASN A 59 7.51 4.37 5.94
CA ASN A 59 8.15 5.68 5.81
C ASN A 59 7.18 6.86 5.94
N ASN A 60 5.93 6.65 6.34
CA ASN A 60 4.93 7.70 6.50
C ASN A 60 5.45 8.90 7.30
N ALA A 61 5.94 8.64 8.51
CA ALA A 61 6.44 9.70 9.40
C ALA A 61 7.62 10.48 8.80
N ALA A 62 8.51 9.79 8.09
CA ALA A 62 9.69 10.42 7.48
C ALA A 62 9.30 11.30 6.28
N VAL A 63 8.40 10.80 5.42
CA VAL A 63 7.87 11.56 4.27
C VAL A 63 7.03 12.74 4.75
N GLN A 64 6.12 12.53 5.72
CA GLN A 64 5.31 13.59 6.30
C GLN A 64 6.18 14.71 6.90
N LYS A 65 7.25 14.34 7.62
CA LYS A 65 8.19 15.30 8.19
C LYS A 65 8.99 16.06 7.11
N GLN A 66 9.43 15.38 6.05
CA GLN A 66 10.27 15.98 5.01
C GLN A 66 9.49 16.90 4.09
N PHE A 67 8.27 16.53 3.71
CA PHE A 67 7.47 17.23 2.70
C PHE A 67 6.33 18.06 3.30
N GLY A 68 5.98 17.88 4.58
CA GLY A 68 4.90 18.62 5.23
C GLY A 68 3.49 18.29 4.70
N ILE A 69 3.30 17.08 4.17
CA ILE A 69 2.10 16.68 3.44
C ILE A 69 1.14 15.84 4.28
N PRO A 70 -0.18 15.85 3.98
CA PRO A 70 -1.17 15.02 4.65
C PRO A 70 -1.04 13.54 4.26
N ILE A 71 -1.49 12.68 5.19
CA ILE A 71 -1.64 11.24 4.99
C ILE A 71 -3.12 10.91 5.08
N TYR A 72 -3.63 10.20 4.08
CA TYR A 72 -5.00 9.70 4.03
C TYR A 72 -5.02 8.18 4.09
N ALA A 73 -5.95 7.63 4.85
CA ALA A 73 -6.15 6.19 4.98
C ALA A 73 -7.60 5.91 5.40
N HIS A 74 -8.01 4.65 5.33
CA HIS A 74 -9.29 4.25 5.88
C HIS A 74 -9.41 4.60 7.38
N GLN A 75 -10.61 4.93 7.86
CA GLN A 75 -10.85 5.32 9.24
C GLN A 75 -10.27 4.32 10.26
N LEU A 76 -10.37 3.03 9.99
CA LEU A 76 -9.85 1.97 10.87
C LEU A 76 -8.32 1.93 10.93
N ALA A 77 -7.61 2.42 9.90
CA ALA A 77 -6.15 2.48 9.86
C ALA A 77 -5.57 3.54 10.82
N LEU A 78 -6.31 4.60 11.12
CA LEU A 78 -5.77 5.80 11.80
C LEU A 78 -5.14 5.52 13.15
N GLN A 79 -5.70 4.58 13.92
CA GLN A 79 -5.14 4.17 15.21
C GLN A 79 -3.76 3.52 15.05
N PHE A 80 -3.56 2.72 13.99
CA PHE A 80 -2.29 2.06 13.68
C PHE A 80 -1.26 3.05 13.12
N LEU A 81 -1.68 4.02 12.29
CA LEU A 81 -0.81 5.09 11.85
C LEU A 81 -0.26 5.89 13.04
N LYS A 82 -1.13 6.23 14.00
CA LYS A 82 -0.75 6.97 15.20
C LYS A 82 0.13 6.14 16.13
N ASN A 83 -0.20 4.87 16.32
CA ASN A 83 0.53 3.95 17.18
C ASN A 83 0.76 2.59 16.47
N PRO A 84 1.79 2.45 15.65
CA PRO A 84 2.07 1.20 14.92
C PRO A 84 2.32 -0.01 15.83
N ARG A 85 2.62 0.21 17.11
CA ARG A 85 2.79 -0.87 18.09
C ARG A 85 1.50 -1.62 18.42
N LEU A 86 0.34 -1.13 17.97
CA LEU A 86 -0.93 -1.86 18.05
C LEU A 86 -0.96 -3.07 17.10
N SER A 87 -0.16 -3.06 16.04
CA SER A 87 0.03 -4.24 15.19
C SER A 87 0.91 -5.27 15.90
N ASP A 88 0.50 -6.54 15.88
CA ASP A 88 1.30 -7.63 16.45
C ASP A 88 2.21 -8.22 15.38
N LEU A 89 3.41 -7.63 15.22
CA LEU A 89 4.38 -8.08 14.23
C LEU A 89 5.03 -9.39 14.64
N ARG A 90 5.00 -10.38 13.77
CA ARG A 90 5.73 -11.63 13.91
C ARG A 90 7.24 -11.36 13.90
N PHE A 91 8.02 -12.28 14.48
CA PHE A 91 9.47 -12.10 14.60
C PHE A 91 10.17 -11.80 13.26
N TYR A 92 9.80 -12.49 12.17
CA TYR A 92 10.38 -12.25 10.86
C TYR A 92 10.02 -10.87 10.29
N GLN A 93 8.79 -10.36 10.53
CA GLN A 93 8.37 -9.03 10.11
C GLN A 93 9.22 -7.95 10.76
N ARG A 94 9.53 -8.11 12.06
CA ARG A 94 10.44 -7.20 12.79
C ARG A 94 11.84 -7.18 12.19
N ILE A 95 12.35 -8.32 11.71
CA ILE A 95 13.68 -8.40 11.09
C ILE A 95 13.65 -7.81 9.67
N VAL A 96 12.64 -8.16 8.87
CA VAL A 96 12.57 -7.79 7.45
C VAL A 96 12.14 -6.34 7.29
N TRP A 97 11.08 -5.91 7.97
CA TRP A 97 10.44 -4.61 7.73
C TRP A 97 10.58 -3.62 8.88
N ASP A 98 10.70 -4.09 10.14
CA ASP A 98 10.74 -3.30 11.37
C ASP A 98 9.41 -2.57 11.65
N TRP A 99 9.28 -1.96 12.84
CA TRP A 99 8.12 -1.14 13.16
C TRP A 99 8.21 0.24 12.52
N PRO A 100 7.12 0.71 11.88
CA PRO A 100 7.00 2.10 11.47
C PRO A 100 7.09 3.06 12.68
N LYS A 101 7.46 4.29 12.40
CA LYS A 101 7.27 5.41 13.35
C LYS A 101 5.83 5.91 13.25
N GLY A 102 5.26 6.34 14.38
CA GLY A 102 3.92 6.91 14.39
C GLY A 102 3.81 8.16 13.50
N SER A 103 2.71 8.28 12.79
CA SER A 103 2.39 9.38 11.88
C SER A 103 0.97 9.88 12.09
N GLN A 104 0.62 11.05 11.54
CA GLN A 104 -0.71 11.65 11.67
C GLN A 104 -1.47 11.47 10.35
N GLY A 105 -2.51 10.64 10.38
CA GLY A 105 -3.40 10.40 9.25
C GLY A 105 -4.77 11.04 9.42
N THR A 106 -5.47 11.21 8.30
CA THR A 106 -6.86 11.67 8.20
C THR A 106 -7.67 10.62 7.47
N ALA A 107 -8.94 10.46 7.85
CA ALA A 107 -9.83 9.53 7.15
C ALA A 107 -10.01 9.97 5.70
N ILE A 108 -9.84 9.00 4.78
CA ILE A 108 -10.03 9.21 3.35
C ILE A 108 -11.53 9.25 3.03
N GLY A 109 -11.91 10.10 2.06
CA GLY A 109 -13.25 10.10 1.47
C GLY A 109 -13.43 9.03 0.41
N SER A 110 -14.58 9.06 -0.28
CA SER A 110 -14.87 8.11 -1.37
C SER A 110 -14.13 8.40 -2.67
N HIS A 111 -13.55 9.59 -2.82
CA HIS A 111 -12.79 10.00 -4.01
C HIS A 111 -11.57 10.83 -3.59
N VAL A 112 -10.53 10.76 -4.40
CA VAL A 112 -9.31 11.59 -4.24
C VAL A 112 -8.80 12.01 -5.61
N ASP A 113 -8.50 13.31 -5.74
CA ASP A 113 -7.83 13.87 -6.90
C ASP A 113 -6.32 13.86 -6.73
N ALA A 114 -5.58 13.55 -7.78
CA ALA A 114 -4.13 13.41 -7.81
C ALA A 114 -3.56 13.98 -9.12
N ASP A 115 -3.37 15.29 -9.20
CA ASP A 115 -2.74 16.00 -10.33
C ASP A 115 -3.10 15.40 -11.71
N GLY A 116 -4.39 15.51 -12.07
CA GLY A 116 -4.94 15.01 -13.33
C GLY A 116 -5.44 13.56 -13.33
N PHE A 117 -5.41 12.89 -12.17
CA PHE A 117 -6.03 11.57 -11.95
C PHE A 117 -7.17 11.68 -10.94
N HIS A 118 -8.21 10.86 -11.12
CA HIS A 118 -9.39 10.84 -10.28
C HIS A 118 -9.66 9.45 -9.74
N PHE A 119 -9.27 9.23 -8.49
CA PHE A 119 -9.43 7.91 -7.86
C PHE A 119 -10.75 7.78 -7.12
N GLU A 120 -11.49 6.73 -7.43
CA GLU A 120 -12.51 6.17 -6.55
C GLU A 120 -11.82 5.34 -5.46
N VAL A 121 -12.20 5.59 -4.20
CA VAL A 121 -11.69 4.87 -3.04
C VAL A 121 -12.65 3.75 -2.67
N ILE A 122 -12.25 2.52 -2.86
CA ILE A 122 -13.10 1.35 -2.66
C ILE A 122 -12.65 0.64 -1.38
N HIS A 123 -13.53 0.61 -0.35
CA HIS A 123 -13.28 -0.20 0.84
C HIS A 123 -13.29 -1.67 0.43
N SER A 124 -12.16 -2.35 0.66
CA SER A 124 -11.86 -3.68 0.14
C SER A 124 -11.31 -4.60 1.23
N PRO A 125 -12.11 -4.86 2.29
CA PRO A 125 -11.66 -5.65 3.44
C PRO A 125 -11.43 -7.12 3.07
N GLY A 126 -10.63 -7.78 3.91
CA GLY A 126 -10.35 -9.20 3.80
C GLY A 126 -8.89 -9.53 4.06
N HIS A 127 -7.95 -8.81 3.44
CA HIS A 127 -6.54 -8.83 3.81
C HIS A 127 -6.33 -8.17 5.18
N THR A 128 -6.92 -6.99 5.36
CA THR A 128 -7.14 -6.33 6.64
C THR A 128 -8.52 -5.66 6.62
N ASP A 129 -9.07 -5.30 7.80
CA ASP A 129 -10.38 -4.64 7.90
C ASP A 129 -10.36 -3.20 7.36
N ASP A 130 -9.20 -2.56 7.35
CA ASP A 130 -8.98 -1.18 6.90
C ASP A 130 -8.51 -1.08 5.45
N HIS A 131 -8.43 -2.21 4.74
CA HIS A 131 -7.88 -2.21 3.39
C HIS A 131 -8.77 -1.45 2.41
N ILE A 132 -8.13 -0.65 1.53
CA ILE A 132 -8.77 0.05 0.40
C ILE A 132 -8.03 -0.23 -0.90
N CYS A 133 -8.78 -0.25 -1.98
CA CYS A 133 -8.26 -0.16 -3.34
C CYS A 133 -8.52 1.25 -3.89
N LEU A 134 -7.69 1.68 -4.84
CA LEU A 134 -7.89 2.93 -5.57
C LEU A 134 -8.13 2.60 -7.04
N TYR A 135 -9.26 3.02 -7.58
CA TYR A 135 -9.63 2.79 -8.98
C TYR A 135 -9.65 4.10 -9.76
N GLU A 136 -8.94 4.14 -10.87
CA GLU A 136 -8.92 5.25 -11.83
C GLU A 136 -9.60 4.80 -13.12
N SER A 137 -10.80 5.31 -13.37
CA SER A 137 -11.68 4.80 -14.42
C SER A 137 -11.23 5.16 -15.83
N ASP A 138 -10.64 6.35 -16.04
CA ASP A 138 -10.22 6.80 -17.38
C ASP A 138 -9.04 5.99 -17.91
N LYS A 139 -8.15 5.54 -17.01
CA LYS A 139 -7.01 4.68 -17.33
C LYS A 139 -7.32 3.21 -17.14
N ARG A 140 -8.45 2.90 -16.47
CA ARG A 140 -8.82 1.53 -16.09
C ARG A 140 -7.77 0.86 -15.20
N TRP A 141 -7.20 1.67 -14.27
CA TRP A 141 -6.16 1.23 -13.34
C TRP A 141 -6.76 0.90 -11.98
N LEU A 142 -6.30 -0.21 -11.41
CA LEU A 142 -6.62 -0.58 -10.03
C LEU A 142 -5.32 -0.71 -9.22
N PHE A 143 -5.19 0.08 -8.17
CA PHE A 143 -4.17 -0.11 -7.13
C PHE A 143 -4.78 -0.99 -6.05
N SER A 144 -4.39 -2.27 -6.05
CA SER A 144 -5.05 -3.31 -5.25
C SER A 144 -4.43 -3.52 -3.87
N GLY A 145 -3.36 -2.76 -3.52
CA GLY A 145 -2.62 -3.05 -2.29
C GLY A 145 -2.18 -4.50 -2.25
N ASP A 146 -2.49 -5.19 -1.15
CA ASP A 146 -2.19 -6.60 -0.93
C ASP A 146 -3.39 -7.53 -1.13
N LEU A 147 -4.55 -6.98 -1.53
CA LEU A 147 -5.75 -7.79 -1.75
C LEU A 147 -5.62 -8.73 -2.94
N PHE A 148 -4.98 -8.26 -4.03
CA PHE A 148 -4.77 -9.02 -5.25
C PHE A 148 -3.35 -8.80 -5.77
N CYS A 149 -2.48 -9.79 -5.54
CA CYS A 149 -1.07 -9.75 -5.93
C CYS A 149 -0.73 -10.72 -7.06
N GLY A 150 -1.73 -11.28 -7.73
CA GLY A 150 -1.57 -12.20 -8.86
C GLY A 150 -2.63 -13.28 -8.91
N THR A 151 -2.57 -14.11 -9.94
CA THR A 151 -3.56 -15.17 -10.22
C THR A 151 -3.31 -16.46 -9.43
N THR A 152 -2.20 -16.55 -8.70
CA THR A 152 -1.84 -17.73 -7.92
C THR A 152 -1.71 -17.37 -6.45
N PHE A 153 -2.56 -17.92 -5.61
CA PHE A 153 -2.43 -17.87 -4.15
C PHE A 153 -1.46 -18.95 -3.69
N LEU A 154 -0.37 -18.56 -3.05
CA LEU A 154 0.59 -19.52 -2.49
C LEU A 154 0.17 -19.98 -1.09
N TYR A 155 -0.45 -19.10 -0.31
CA TYR A 155 -0.96 -19.38 1.04
C TYR A 155 -1.90 -18.25 1.49
N LEU A 156 -2.76 -18.58 2.44
CA LEU A 156 -3.57 -17.59 3.16
C LEU A 156 -2.95 -17.36 4.54
N ARG A 157 -2.89 -16.13 4.96
CA ARG A 157 -2.43 -15.79 6.30
C ARG A 157 -3.57 -16.08 7.30
N GLN A 158 -3.21 -16.45 8.54
CA GLN A 158 -4.20 -16.74 9.59
C GLN A 158 -5.03 -15.52 10.01
N ASP A 159 -4.50 -14.33 9.78
CA ASP A 159 -5.09 -13.03 10.07
C ASP A 159 -5.97 -12.49 8.93
N GLU A 160 -6.05 -13.18 7.79
CA GLU A 160 -6.89 -12.82 6.65
C GLU A 160 -8.28 -13.45 6.72
N ASN A 161 -9.28 -12.71 6.25
CA ASN A 161 -10.64 -13.22 6.11
C ASN A 161 -10.91 -13.62 4.65
N TYR A 162 -10.74 -14.89 4.36
CA TYR A 162 -10.90 -15.43 3.01
C TYR A 162 -12.27 -15.16 2.37
N LEU A 163 -13.35 -15.28 3.13
CA LEU A 163 -14.69 -15.02 2.60
C LEU A 163 -14.86 -13.54 2.22
N GLN A 164 -14.35 -12.65 3.03
CA GLN A 164 -14.32 -11.23 2.71
C GLN A 164 -13.45 -10.92 1.48
N ILE A 165 -12.27 -11.56 1.36
CA ILE A 165 -11.42 -11.41 0.16
C ILE A 165 -12.21 -11.80 -1.09
N LEU A 166 -12.89 -12.97 -1.09
CA LEU A 166 -13.67 -13.41 -2.22
C LEU A 166 -14.83 -12.47 -2.57
N ASP A 167 -15.53 -11.96 -1.57
CA ASP A 167 -16.64 -11.03 -1.79
C ASP A 167 -16.14 -9.68 -2.31
N THR A 168 -15.00 -9.22 -1.83
CA THR A 168 -14.35 -8.00 -2.33
C THR A 168 -13.86 -8.19 -3.76
N LEU A 169 -13.19 -9.30 -4.08
CA LEU A 169 -12.73 -9.60 -5.44
C LEU A 169 -13.89 -9.70 -6.43
N LYS A 170 -15.03 -10.32 -6.05
CA LYS A 170 -16.24 -10.34 -6.87
C LYS A 170 -16.76 -8.93 -7.18
N LYS A 171 -16.73 -8.01 -6.21
CA LYS A 171 -17.12 -6.61 -6.44
C LYS A 171 -16.15 -5.92 -7.41
N LEU A 172 -14.85 -6.09 -7.20
CA LEU A 172 -13.83 -5.48 -8.06
C LEU A 172 -13.87 -6.04 -9.49
N SER A 173 -14.22 -7.32 -9.68
CA SER A 173 -14.35 -7.93 -11.02
C SER A 173 -15.48 -7.37 -11.86
N LEU A 174 -16.36 -6.56 -11.30
CA LEU A 174 -17.42 -5.83 -12.04
C LEU A 174 -16.92 -4.50 -12.64
N LEU A 175 -15.73 -4.05 -12.24
CA LEU A 175 -15.10 -2.84 -12.78
C LEU A 175 -14.41 -3.14 -14.12
N ASP A 176 -14.36 -2.13 -14.98
CA ASP A 176 -13.60 -2.21 -16.24
C ASP A 176 -12.12 -1.94 -15.96
N ILE A 177 -11.37 -2.98 -15.57
CA ILE A 177 -9.96 -2.88 -15.18
C ILE A 177 -9.09 -3.44 -16.31
N ASP A 178 -8.09 -2.66 -16.71
CA ASP A 178 -7.08 -3.05 -17.68
C ASP A 178 -5.74 -3.41 -17.02
N THR A 179 -5.36 -2.65 -16.00
CA THR A 179 -4.07 -2.85 -15.32
C THR A 179 -4.25 -2.83 -13.80
N VAL A 180 -3.67 -3.83 -13.14
CA VAL A 180 -3.62 -3.90 -11.67
C VAL A 180 -2.20 -3.61 -11.19
N PHE A 181 -2.08 -2.68 -10.24
CA PHE A 181 -0.86 -2.37 -9.51
C PHE A 181 -0.97 -2.93 -8.10
N CYS A 182 -0.17 -3.93 -7.77
CA CYS A 182 -0.11 -4.50 -6.42
C CYS A 182 1.21 -4.16 -5.72
N ASN A 183 1.19 -4.13 -4.40
CA ASN A 183 2.33 -3.72 -3.61
C ASN A 183 3.31 -4.86 -3.29
N LEU A 184 2.88 -6.12 -3.39
CA LEU A 184 3.69 -7.29 -3.11
C LEU A 184 3.86 -8.15 -4.36
N LEU A 185 5.09 -8.50 -4.71
CA LEU A 185 5.36 -9.48 -5.76
C LEU A 185 5.82 -10.81 -5.16
N HIS A 186 5.05 -11.84 -5.38
CA HIS A 186 5.45 -13.22 -5.12
C HIS A 186 5.91 -13.86 -6.44
N GLY A 187 7.24 -13.87 -6.68
CA GLY A 187 7.82 -14.45 -7.89
C GLY A 187 7.73 -13.53 -9.11
N ALA A 188 8.70 -13.64 -10.00
CA ALA A 188 8.85 -12.83 -11.19
C ALA A 188 7.58 -12.85 -12.08
N MET A 189 6.69 -11.91 -11.86
CA MET A 189 5.67 -11.53 -12.83
C MET A 189 5.82 -10.05 -13.09
N GLY A 190 6.36 -9.73 -14.23
CA GLY A 190 6.49 -8.38 -14.72
C GLY A 190 5.13 -7.75 -14.91
N GLN A 191 5.11 -6.44 -14.66
CA GLN A 191 4.21 -5.43 -15.17
C GLN A 191 2.80 -5.89 -15.56
N GLY A 192 1.79 -5.40 -14.81
CA GLY A 192 0.40 -5.36 -15.24
C GLY A 192 -0.10 -6.64 -15.92
N ALA A 193 -0.43 -7.68 -15.16
CA ALA A 193 -1.14 -8.79 -15.75
C ALA A 193 -2.57 -8.32 -16.08
N PRO A 194 -3.04 -8.47 -17.33
CA PRO A 194 -4.46 -8.31 -17.61
C PRO A 194 -5.25 -9.33 -16.78
N ILE A 195 -6.36 -8.90 -16.22
CA ILE A 195 -7.30 -9.77 -15.49
C ILE A 195 -8.04 -10.63 -16.49
#